data_2890d69da0ce83d7ec8d91fe5e383a17
#
_entry.id   2890d69da0ce83d7ec8d91fe5e383a17
#
_cell.length_a   1.000
_cell.length_b   1.000
_cell.length_c   1.000
_cell.angle_alpha   90.00
_cell.angle_beta   90.00
_cell.angle_gamma   90.00
#
_symmetry.space_group_name_H-M   'P 1'
#
loop_
_entity.id
_entity.type
_entity.pdbx_description
1 polymer ?
#
loop_
_entity_poly.entity_id
_entity_poly.type
_entity_poly.pdbx_seq_one_letter_code
_entity_poly.pdbx_strand_id
1 'polypeptide(L)'
;MKLNNLIITALAGFSVFLGSCQNNDENEQHYDNKLFISASNFTKEILFKAGDTNVEAGISVAIAKPEEHDIMVTMAPAPELLSTYKMAYYDENAILLPEEHYSMPETTTSIKSGSIVSPEVFIEFTNTGELDLKTTYVLPVTIKSVEGIGILQSAKTYYYVFRGASLINVVCNISRNRAYPDFNNDSKFNNLTEQTMEILFKATSFPNTLNTLMGIEGNYLLRLGDAGVPSNQLQVATSGGNCTSTDLQFESDKWYHLAVTFNRGAIKVYVNGVEKLSDSVSKTSVNLGAKHTNEENGSRCFWVGYAYSSDRYFDGVVSEARIWNRVLTAEEIQSANHFYTVEPDSEGLIAYWKFNEGSGTVAKDYSTSGYDLTIENEPNWVSVSLPQ
;
A
#
# COMPACT_ATOMS: atom_id res chain seq x y z
N MET A 1 -68.66 1.66 -42.01
CA MET A 1 -67.65 1.71 -43.06
C MET A 1 -66.74 2.90 -42.83
N LYS A 2 -65.98 2.95 -41.75
CA LYS A 2 -64.99 4.02 -41.44
C LYS A 2 -63.90 3.60 -40.47
N LEU A 3 -63.70 2.27 -40.23
CA LEU A 3 -62.71 1.77 -39.25
C LEU A 3 -61.48 1.10 -39.89
N ASN A 4 -61.56 0.77 -41.19
CA ASN A 4 -60.47 0.01 -41.86
C ASN A 4 -59.39 0.88 -42.52
N ASN A 5 -59.58 2.22 -42.60
CA ASN A 5 -58.60 3.09 -43.22
C ASN A 5 -57.64 3.74 -42.27
N LEU A 6 -57.83 3.57 -40.93
CA LEU A 6 -56.94 4.13 -39.90
C LEU A 6 -55.81 3.15 -39.49
N ILE A 7 -56.03 1.87 -39.71
CA ILE A 7 -55.04 0.84 -39.34
C ILE A 7 -53.96 0.65 -40.41
N ILE A 8 -54.26 0.93 -41.67
CA ILE A 8 -53.28 0.81 -42.80
C ILE A 8 -52.29 1.97 -42.82
N THR A 9 -52.67 3.15 -42.34
CA THR A 9 -51.80 4.33 -42.28
C THR A 9 -50.83 4.26 -41.09
N ALA A 10 -51.18 3.55 -40.01
CA ALA A 10 -50.30 3.36 -38.85
C ALA A 10 -49.23 2.29 -39.07
N LEU A 11 -49.46 1.30 -39.96
CA LEU A 11 -48.45 0.28 -40.26
C LEU A 11 -47.42 0.71 -41.33
N ALA A 12 -47.76 1.69 -42.16
CA ALA A 12 -46.82 2.25 -43.14
C ALA A 12 -45.84 3.26 -42.59
N GLY A 13 -46.14 3.83 -41.38
CA GLY A 13 -45.27 4.80 -40.70
C GLY A 13 -44.22 4.16 -39.82
N PHE A 14 -44.31 2.82 -39.52
CA PHE A 14 -43.37 2.14 -38.61
C PHE A 14 -42.25 1.40 -39.31
N SER A 15 -42.33 1.26 -40.63
CA SER A 15 -41.34 0.56 -41.44
C SER A 15 -40.19 1.43 -41.97
N VAL A 16 -40.18 2.73 -41.68
CA VAL A 16 -39.11 3.64 -42.15
C VAL A 16 -38.05 3.94 -41.11
N PHE A 17 -38.22 3.47 -39.83
CA PHE A 17 -37.26 3.74 -38.77
C PHE A 17 -36.36 2.54 -38.41
N LEU A 18 -36.39 1.45 -39.14
CA LEU A 18 -35.48 0.31 -38.92
C LEU A 18 -34.30 0.25 -39.91
N GLY A 19 -34.08 1.33 -40.64
CA GLY A 19 -33.01 1.40 -41.68
C GLY A 19 -31.83 2.30 -41.32
N SER A 20 -31.69 2.73 -40.05
CA SER A 20 -30.63 3.68 -39.71
C SER A 20 -29.88 3.25 -38.45
N CYS A 21 -29.15 2.17 -38.55
CA CYS A 21 -27.95 1.85 -37.75
C CYS A 21 -27.24 0.64 -38.37
N GLN A 22 -26.90 0.72 -39.64
CA GLN A 22 -25.77 0.01 -40.16
C GLN A 22 -24.68 1.05 -40.41
N ASN A 23 -24.02 1.50 -39.34
CA ASN A 23 -22.67 2.00 -39.47
C ASN A 23 -21.82 0.79 -39.83
N ASN A 24 -21.54 0.60 -41.10
CA ASN A 24 -20.53 -0.34 -41.60
C ASN A 24 -19.10 0.11 -41.26
N ASP A 25 -18.95 1.12 -40.39
CA ASP A 25 -17.66 1.63 -39.94
C ASP A 25 -17.03 0.76 -38.85
N GLU A 26 -17.75 -0.24 -38.31
CA GLU A 26 -17.17 -1.17 -37.34
C GLU A 26 -16.02 -2.02 -37.87
N ASN A 27 -15.95 -2.21 -39.17
CA ASN A 27 -14.83 -2.88 -39.83
C ASN A 27 -13.69 -1.94 -40.25
N GLU A 28 -13.88 -0.62 -40.13
CA GLU A 28 -12.88 0.43 -40.38
C GLU A 28 -12.45 1.11 -39.08
N GLN A 29 -12.74 0.53 -37.93
CA GLN A 29 -12.19 0.99 -36.66
C GLN A 29 -10.70 0.70 -36.64
N HIS A 30 -9.97 1.55 -37.28
CA HIS A 30 -8.53 1.64 -37.14
C HIS A 30 -8.22 2.20 -35.76
N TYR A 31 -8.32 1.35 -34.74
CA TYR A 31 -7.60 1.63 -33.50
C TYR A 31 -6.13 1.60 -33.88
N ASP A 32 -5.55 2.76 -34.09
CA ASP A 32 -4.13 2.89 -34.34
C ASP A 32 -3.38 2.15 -33.24
N ASN A 33 -2.68 1.08 -33.64
CA ASN A 33 -1.79 0.40 -32.72
C ASN A 33 -0.71 1.40 -32.31
N LYS A 34 -0.56 1.65 -31.03
CA LYS A 34 0.38 2.64 -30.51
C LYS A 34 1.32 2.02 -29.50
N LEU A 35 2.57 2.45 -29.55
CA LEU A 35 3.59 2.09 -28.57
C LEU A 35 3.37 2.87 -27.26
N PHE A 36 3.52 2.19 -26.12
CA PHE A 36 3.43 2.77 -24.79
C PHE A 36 4.37 2.06 -23.81
N ILE A 37 4.68 2.70 -22.69
CA ILE A 37 5.44 2.09 -21.60
C ILE A 37 4.54 1.06 -20.90
N SER A 38 5.04 -0.18 -20.77
CA SER A 38 4.32 -1.31 -20.17
C SER A 38 4.40 -1.23 -18.63
N ALA A 39 3.57 -0.38 -18.05
CA ALA A 39 3.52 -0.21 -16.60
C ALA A 39 2.09 0.07 -16.14
N SER A 40 1.73 -0.42 -14.96
CA SER A 40 0.43 -0.14 -14.33
C SER A 40 0.38 1.28 -13.76
N ASN A 41 1.51 1.78 -13.28
CA ASN A 41 1.71 3.15 -12.80
C ASN A 41 2.87 3.76 -13.57
N PHE A 42 2.85 5.08 -13.78
CA PHE A 42 3.91 5.79 -14.49
C PHE A 42 4.97 6.41 -13.55
N THR A 43 4.94 6.02 -12.27
CA THR A 43 5.97 6.34 -11.28
C THR A 43 6.44 5.07 -10.58
N LYS A 44 7.74 5.02 -10.27
CA LYS A 44 8.34 4.04 -9.36
C LYS A 44 9.07 4.79 -8.28
N GLU A 45 8.59 4.67 -7.05
CA GLU A 45 9.30 5.22 -5.91
C GLU A 45 10.44 4.28 -5.50
N ILE A 46 11.63 4.84 -5.29
CA ILE A 46 12.83 4.17 -4.83
C ILE A 46 13.27 4.84 -3.54
N LEU A 47 13.24 4.09 -2.44
CA LEU A 47 13.76 4.57 -1.17
C LEU A 47 15.26 4.36 -1.12
N PHE A 48 15.98 5.37 -0.63
CA PHE A 48 17.42 5.27 -0.41
C PHE A 48 17.79 5.71 1.01
N LYS A 49 18.88 5.17 1.52
CA LYS A 49 19.47 5.52 2.82
C LYS A 49 20.96 5.75 2.71
N ALA A 50 21.53 6.40 3.71
CA ALA A 50 22.99 6.63 3.74
C ALA A 50 23.74 5.29 3.62
N GLY A 51 24.68 5.23 2.69
CA GLY A 51 25.50 4.05 2.42
C GLY A 51 24.93 3.08 1.37
N ASP A 52 23.74 3.33 0.81
CA ASP A 52 23.25 2.56 -0.34
C ASP A 52 24.15 2.81 -1.55
N THR A 53 24.46 1.75 -2.28
CA THR A 53 25.41 1.83 -3.41
C THR A 53 24.68 1.82 -4.74
N ASN A 54 24.07 0.73 -5.11
CA ASN A 54 23.51 0.53 -6.45
C ASN A 54 22.10 -0.05 -6.38
N VAL A 55 21.24 0.46 -7.26
CA VAL A 55 19.90 -0.07 -7.51
C VAL A 55 19.75 -0.18 -9.02
N GLU A 56 19.11 -1.23 -9.50
CA GLU A 56 18.78 -1.41 -10.91
C GLU A 56 17.25 -1.41 -11.10
N ALA A 57 16.79 -0.82 -12.20
CA ALA A 57 15.39 -0.84 -12.54
C ALA A 57 15.19 -1.03 -14.05
N GLY A 58 14.36 -2.02 -14.38
CA GLY A 58 13.97 -2.29 -15.76
C GLY A 58 12.71 -1.52 -16.17
N ILE A 59 12.62 -1.21 -17.45
CA ILE A 59 11.46 -0.61 -18.10
C ILE A 59 11.24 -1.27 -19.46
N SER A 60 10.02 -1.70 -19.76
CA SER A 60 9.64 -2.27 -21.04
C SER A 60 8.57 -1.45 -21.75
N VAL A 61 8.43 -1.66 -23.05
CA VAL A 61 7.40 -1.05 -23.88
C VAL A 61 6.49 -2.10 -24.47
N ALA A 62 5.25 -1.72 -24.78
CA ALA A 62 4.25 -2.61 -25.31
C ALA A 62 3.41 -1.96 -26.42
N ILE A 63 2.72 -2.81 -27.18
CA ILE A 63 1.71 -2.46 -28.17
C ILE A 63 0.44 -3.26 -27.91
N ALA A 64 -0.72 -2.76 -28.35
CA ALA A 64 -2.00 -3.41 -28.07
C ALA A 64 -2.23 -4.70 -28.89
N LYS A 65 -1.65 -4.82 -30.09
CA LYS A 65 -1.74 -5.99 -30.95
C LYS A 65 -0.41 -6.25 -31.68
N PRO A 66 -0.07 -7.51 -32.00
CA PRO A 66 1.17 -7.85 -32.69
C PRO A 66 1.28 -7.19 -34.06
N GLU A 67 2.50 -6.82 -34.42
CA GLU A 67 2.86 -6.41 -35.80
C GLU A 67 3.64 -7.51 -36.50
N GLU A 68 3.65 -7.46 -37.85
CA GLU A 68 4.34 -8.45 -38.69
C GLU A 68 5.83 -8.17 -38.85
N HIS A 69 6.34 -7.11 -38.25
CA HIS A 69 7.74 -6.70 -38.32
C HIS A 69 8.26 -6.33 -36.92
N ASP A 70 9.58 -6.31 -36.78
CA ASP A 70 10.24 -5.85 -35.53
C ASP A 70 10.04 -4.34 -35.38
N ILE A 71 9.71 -3.89 -34.17
CA ILE A 71 9.57 -2.48 -33.81
C ILE A 71 10.76 -2.07 -32.97
N MET A 72 11.63 -1.24 -33.54
CA MET A 72 12.78 -0.69 -32.83
C MET A 72 12.39 0.55 -32.05
N VAL A 73 12.75 0.61 -30.77
CA VAL A 73 12.39 1.67 -29.84
C VAL A 73 13.65 2.23 -29.20
N THR A 74 13.77 3.55 -29.18
CA THR A 74 14.82 4.24 -28.40
C THR A 74 14.19 4.94 -27.22
N MET A 75 14.73 4.70 -26.03
CA MET A 75 14.39 5.37 -24.78
C MET A 75 15.54 6.25 -24.32
N ALA A 76 15.24 7.30 -23.57
CA ALA A 76 16.26 8.16 -23.00
C ALA A 76 15.76 8.88 -21.76
N PRO A 77 16.68 9.29 -20.84
CA PRO A 77 16.40 10.30 -19.83
C PRO A 77 15.86 11.58 -20.48
N ALA A 78 14.89 12.21 -19.82
CA ALA A 78 14.20 13.41 -20.32
C ALA A 78 14.07 14.48 -19.21
N PRO A 79 15.19 15.09 -18.81
CA PRO A 79 15.22 16.04 -17.70
C PRO A 79 14.27 17.23 -17.88
N GLU A 80 13.97 17.63 -19.12
CA GLU A 80 13.01 18.67 -19.46
C GLU A 80 11.58 18.34 -18.99
N LEU A 81 11.25 17.08 -18.71
CA LEU A 81 9.94 16.65 -18.24
C LEU A 81 9.75 16.73 -16.71
N LEU A 82 10.75 17.22 -15.97
CA LEU A 82 10.60 17.44 -14.52
C LEU A 82 9.42 18.36 -14.19
N SER A 83 9.25 19.44 -14.97
CA SER A 83 8.12 20.36 -14.78
C SER A 83 6.76 19.70 -14.96
N THR A 84 6.68 18.75 -15.89
CA THR A 84 5.46 17.94 -16.10
C THR A 84 5.20 17.04 -14.90
N TYR A 85 6.24 16.40 -14.35
CA TYR A 85 6.14 15.62 -13.12
C TYR A 85 5.59 16.46 -11.96
N LYS A 86 6.23 17.62 -11.70
CA LYS A 86 5.83 18.53 -10.61
C LYS A 86 4.34 18.90 -10.67
N MET A 87 3.85 19.24 -11.86
CA MET A 87 2.45 19.58 -12.06
C MET A 87 1.50 18.37 -11.91
N ALA A 88 1.89 17.21 -12.42
CA ALA A 88 1.05 16.02 -12.41
C ALA A 88 0.91 15.40 -11.02
N TYR A 89 1.98 15.48 -10.22
CA TYR A 89 2.06 14.81 -8.91
C TYR A 89 2.11 15.80 -7.73
N TYR A 90 1.91 17.10 -7.96
CA TYR A 90 1.90 18.16 -6.94
C TYR A 90 3.17 18.19 -6.07
N ASP A 91 4.32 17.78 -6.62
CA ASP A 91 5.62 17.73 -5.93
C ASP A 91 6.54 18.88 -6.39
N GLU A 92 6.19 20.10 -5.97
CA GLU A 92 6.88 21.31 -6.41
C GLU A 92 8.36 21.36 -6.02
N ASN A 93 8.73 20.69 -4.94
CA ASN A 93 10.09 20.69 -4.39
C ASN A 93 11.00 19.62 -5.01
N ALA A 94 10.45 18.72 -5.81
CA ALA A 94 11.26 17.70 -6.47
C ALA A 94 12.31 18.31 -7.40
N ILE A 95 13.51 17.74 -7.44
CA ILE A 95 14.60 18.13 -8.34
C ILE A 95 15.01 16.95 -9.22
N LEU A 96 15.79 17.22 -10.26
CA LEU A 96 16.35 16.17 -11.10
C LEU A 96 17.34 15.32 -10.30
N LEU A 97 17.32 14.00 -10.55
CA LEU A 97 18.41 13.13 -10.11
C LEU A 97 19.68 13.55 -10.86
N PRO A 98 20.80 13.86 -10.15
CA PRO A 98 22.03 14.26 -10.81
C PRO A 98 22.60 13.16 -11.73
N GLU A 99 23.22 13.54 -12.84
CA GLU A 99 23.67 12.62 -13.89
C GLU A 99 24.70 11.60 -13.40
N GLU A 100 25.49 11.93 -12.38
CA GLU A 100 26.46 11.02 -11.75
C GLU A 100 25.82 9.86 -10.98
N HIS A 101 24.52 9.94 -10.70
CA HIS A 101 23.79 8.91 -9.94
C HIS A 101 23.00 7.92 -10.81
N TYR A 102 23.10 8.01 -12.12
CA TYR A 102 22.47 7.01 -12.99
C TYR A 102 23.24 6.78 -14.29
N SER A 103 23.08 5.59 -14.84
CA SER A 103 23.49 5.26 -16.19
C SER A 103 22.42 4.44 -16.91
N MET A 104 22.37 4.56 -18.23
CA MET A 104 21.49 3.79 -19.10
C MET A 104 22.35 3.17 -20.20
N PRO A 105 23.02 2.03 -19.93
CA PRO A 105 24.01 1.44 -20.82
C PRO A 105 23.43 1.06 -22.17
N GLU A 106 22.17 0.61 -22.17
CA GLU A 106 21.42 0.31 -23.38
C GLU A 106 20.19 1.24 -23.45
N THR A 107 20.06 1.96 -24.56
CA THR A 107 18.94 2.89 -24.79
C THR A 107 17.93 2.35 -25.80
N THR A 108 18.19 1.20 -26.40
CA THR A 108 17.35 0.61 -27.45
C THR A 108 16.82 -0.75 -27.05
N THR A 109 15.60 -1.02 -27.44
CA THR A 109 14.96 -2.32 -27.32
C THR A 109 14.11 -2.60 -28.57
N SER A 110 13.62 -3.82 -28.74
CA SER A 110 12.74 -4.15 -29.86
C SER A 110 11.60 -5.06 -29.44
N ILE A 111 10.40 -4.76 -29.92
CA ILE A 111 9.28 -5.70 -29.89
C ILE A 111 9.42 -6.57 -31.15
N LYS A 112 9.61 -7.86 -30.95
CA LYS A 112 9.77 -8.78 -32.08
C LYS A 112 8.45 -9.02 -32.84
N SER A 113 8.56 -9.26 -34.13
CA SER A 113 7.40 -9.67 -34.96
C SER A 113 6.57 -10.76 -34.27
N GLY A 114 5.27 -10.55 -34.15
CA GLY A 114 4.34 -11.43 -33.47
C GLY A 114 4.28 -11.29 -31.95
N SER A 115 5.13 -10.46 -31.36
CA SER A 115 5.12 -10.15 -29.91
C SER A 115 4.41 -8.83 -29.66
N ILE A 116 4.03 -8.58 -28.39
CA ILE A 116 3.37 -7.34 -27.94
C ILE A 116 4.16 -6.57 -26.89
N VAL A 117 5.25 -7.13 -26.35
CA VAL A 117 6.08 -6.52 -25.30
C VAL A 117 7.55 -6.70 -25.67
N SER A 118 8.37 -5.70 -25.36
CA SER A 118 9.82 -5.74 -25.51
C SER A 118 10.51 -6.40 -24.29
N PRO A 119 11.77 -6.84 -24.43
CA PRO A 119 12.68 -6.98 -23.31
C PRO A 119 12.80 -5.65 -22.53
N GLU A 120 13.17 -5.75 -21.26
CA GLU A 120 13.43 -4.57 -20.44
C GLU A 120 14.73 -3.87 -20.86
N VAL A 121 14.70 -2.55 -20.79
CA VAL A 121 15.88 -1.70 -20.81
C VAL A 121 16.18 -1.34 -19.36
N PHE A 122 17.42 -1.56 -18.93
CA PHE A 122 17.82 -1.35 -17.53
C PHE A 122 18.47 0.03 -17.35
N ILE A 123 18.17 0.61 -16.21
CA ILE A 123 18.79 1.82 -15.70
C ILE A 123 19.50 1.45 -14.41
N GLU A 124 20.78 1.72 -14.35
CA GLU A 124 21.60 1.53 -13.16
C GLU A 124 21.64 2.85 -12.37
N PHE A 125 21.28 2.80 -11.10
CA PHE A 125 21.37 3.92 -10.18
C PHE A 125 22.54 3.66 -9.23
N THR A 126 23.48 4.61 -9.14
CA THR A 126 24.73 4.45 -8.41
C THR A 126 24.87 5.47 -7.31
N ASN A 127 25.52 5.06 -6.20
CA ASN A 127 25.82 5.94 -5.06
C ASN A 127 24.60 6.71 -4.53
N THR A 128 23.43 6.08 -4.56
CA THR A 128 22.17 6.72 -4.12
C THR A 128 22.22 7.15 -2.65
N GLY A 129 23.05 6.48 -1.84
CA GLY A 129 23.25 6.83 -0.43
C GLY A 129 24.03 8.15 -0.18
N GLU A 130 24.53 8.80 -1.22
CA GLU A 130 25.16 10.13 -1.14
C GLU A 130 24.15 11.27 -1.33
N LEU A 131 22.92 10.95 -1.77
CA LEU A 131 21.84 11.90 -1.97
C LEU A 131 21.33 12.45 -0.63
N ASP A 132 20.85 13.70 -0.64
CA ASP A 132 20.23 14.30 0.55
C ASP A 132 18.89 13.62 0.88
N LEU A 133 18.78 13.03 2.07
CA LEU A 133 17.61 12.29 2.53
C LEU A 133 16.32 13.12 2.62
N LYS A 134 16.42 14.44 2.66
CA LYS A 134 15.27 15.36 2.75
C LYS A 134 14.73 15.81 1.39
N THR A 135 15.44 15.48 0.33
CA THR A 135 15.17 15.95 -1.02
C THR A 135 14.55 14.83 -1.86
N THR A 136 13.49 15.14 -2.59
CA THR A 136 12.92 14.24 -3.61
C THR A 136 13.67 14.44 -4.92
N TYR A 137 14.25 13.36 -5.45
CA TYR A 137 14.90 13.38 -6.76
C TYR A 137 14.07 12.60 -7.77
N VAL A 138 14.03 13.07 -9.01
CA VAL A 138 13.23 12.46 -10.08
C VAL A 138 14.08 12.27 -11.33
N LEU A 139 14.04 11.08 -11.91
CA LEU A 139 14.54 10.81 -13.25
C LEU A 139 13.37 10.48 -14.18
N PRO A 140 12.95 11.42 -15.05
CA PRO A 140 12.03 11.10 -16.14
C PRO A 140 12.74 10.30 -17.22
N VAL A 141 12.14 9.21 -17.69
CA VAL A 141 12.60 8.41 -18.85
C VAL A 141 11.47 8.32 -19.85
N THR A 142 11.74 8.60 -21.12
CA THR A 142 10.71 8.67 -22.15
C THR A 142 11.06 7.84 -23.39
N ILE A 143 10.03 7.42 -24.11
CA ILE A 143 10.19 6.91 -25.48
C ILE A 143 10.59 8.09 -26.36
N LYS A 144 11.84 8.10 -26.83
CA LYS A 144 12.42 9.17 -27.66
C LYS A 144 12.03 9.01 -29.12
N SER A 145 12.10 7.80 -29.64
CA SER A 145 11.74 7.51 -31.02
C SER A 145 11.29 6.07 -31.19
N VAL A 146 10.48 5.85 -32.20
CA VAL A 146 10.05 4.53 -32.69
C VAL A 146 9.87 4.63 -34.21
N GLU A 147 10.11 3.54 -34.93
CA GLU A 147 9.88 3.46 -36.36
C GLU A 147 8.62 2.61 -36.66
N GLY A 148 7.84 3.06 -37.62
CA GLY A 148 6.71 2.29 -38.21
C GLY A 148 5.40 2.33 -37.40
N ILE A 149 5.39 2.91 -36.17
CA ILE A 149 4.20 2.97 -35.32
C ILE A 149 4.13 4.29 -34.54
N GLY A 150 2.92 4.75 -34.19
CA GLY A 150 2.72 5.95 -33.38
C GLY A 150 2.99 5.69 -31.89
N ILE A 151 3.32 6.75 -31.15
CA ILE A 151 3.50 6.70 -29.69
C ILE A 151 2.23 7.20 -28.99
N LEU A 152 1.76 6.47 -27.98
CA LEU A 152 0.69 6.93 -27.08
C LEU A 152 1.25 8.00 -26.14
N GLN A 153 0.93 9.27 -26.41
CA GLN A 153 1.53 10.41 -25.74
C GLN A 153 1.30 10.46 -24.21
N SER A 154 0.16 9.95 -23.74
CA SER A 154 -0.18 9.86 -22.32
C SER A 154 0.59 8.79 -21.56
N ALA A 155 1.24 7.84 -22.26
CA ALA A 155 1.93 6.69 -21.67
C ALA A 155 3.35 6.51 -22.22
N LYS A 156 4.01 7.62 -22.59
CA LYS A 156 5.36 7.60 -23.16
C LYS A 156 6.48 7.90 -22.18
N THR A 157 6.14 8.37 -20.97
CA THR A 157 7.12 8.80 -19.98
C THR A 157 6.89 8.06 -18.66
N TYR A 158 7.98 7.65 -18.04
CA TYR A 158 8.03 6.99 -16.74
C TYR A 158 8.94 7.79 -15.80
N TYR A 159 8.57 7.89 -14.52
CA TYR A 159 9.30 8.67 -13.55
C TYR A 159 9.84 7.76 -12.45
N TYR A 160 11.17 7.71 -12.29
CA TYR A 160 11.81 7.14 -11.12
C TYR A 160 11.94 8.24 -10.07
N VAL A 161 11.33 8.02 -8.90
CA VAL A 161 11.23 8.99 -7.82
C VAL A 161 12.04 8.49 -6.63
N PHE A 162 13.10 9.19 -6.28
CA PHE A 162 13.98 8.85 -5.16
C PHE A 162 13.58 9.66 -3.93
N ARG A 163 13.32 8.97 -2.83
CA ARG A 163 13.02 9.58 -1.53
C ARG A 163 13.91 9.00 -0.46
N GLY A 164 14.40 9.84 0.45
CA GLY A 164 15.13 9.36 1.62
C GLY A 164 14.25 8.46 2.47
N ALA A 165 14.75 7.27 2.81
CA ALA A 165 14.07 6.36 3.70
C ALA A 165 14.12 6.87 5.14
N SER A 166 13.04 6.79 5.87
CA SER A 166 13.05 6.94 7.33
C SER A 166 13.75 5.74 7.95
N LEU A 167 14.86 6.01 8.66
CA LEU A 167 15.60 4.94 9.33
C LEU A 167 14.94 4.62 10.67
N ILE A 168 14.51 3.36 10.82
CA ILE A 168 14.20 2.79 12.12
C ILE A 168 15.46 2.06 12.59
N ASN A 169 16.07 2.57 13.67
CA ASN A 169 17.32 2.04 14.21
C ASN A 169 17.12 1.15 15.43
N VAL A 170 15.98 1.29 16.09
CA VAL A 170 15.63 0.57 17.31
C VAL A 170 14.15 0.20 17.25
N VAL A 171 13.84 -1.00 17.74
CA VAL A 171 12.48 -1.51 17.87
C VAL A 171 12.30 -2.20 19.22
N CYS A 172 11.06 -2.35 19.66
CA CYS A 172 10.72 -2.98 20.93
C CYS A 172 10.51 -4.48 20.76
N ASN A 173 11.28 -5.32 21.47
CA ASN A 173 10.94 -6.72 21.64
C ASN A 173 9.86 -6.85 22.71
N ILE A 174 8.65 -7.23 22.30
CA ILE A 174 7.48 -7.33 23.18
C ILE A 174 7.17 -8.80 23.58
N SER A 175 8.08 -9.74 23.28
CA SER A 175 7.91 -11.15 23.65
C SER A 175 7.65 -11.32 25.14
N ARG A 176 6.54 -11.98 25.51
CA ARG A 176 6.07 -12.14 26.89
C ARG A 176 5.91 -10.82 27.65
N ASN A 177 5.69 -9.75 26.92
CA ASN A 177 5.42 -8.42 27.45
C ASN A 177 4.18 -7.84 26.76
N ARG A 178 3.68 -6.74 27.29
CA ARG A 178 2.46 -6.10 26.78
C ARG A 178 2.55 -4.59 26.96
N ALA A 179 1.89 -3.87 26.07
CA ALA A 179 1.80 -2.43 26.17
C ALA A 179 0.34 -1.98 26.04
N TYR A 180 -0.02 -0.90 26.72
CA TYR A 180 -1.37 -0.36 26.70
C TYR A 180 -1.39 1.16 26.82
N PRO A 181 -2.31 1.83 26.08
CA PRO A 181 -2.66 3.22 26.35
C PRO A 181 -3.79 3.26 27.39
N ASP A 182 -3.83 4.27 28.21
CA ASP A 182 -5.04 4.53 29.00
C ASP A 182 -5.92 5.55 28.29
N PHE A 183 -6.73 5.09 27.35
CA PHE A 183 -7.68 5.93 26.62
C PHE A 183 -8.82 6.46 27.49
N ASN A 184 -8.99 5.94 28.71
CA ASN A 184 -9.93 6.40 29.73
C ASN A 184 -11.35 6.68 29.18
N ASN A 185 -11.85 5.84 28.28
CA ASN A 185 -13.13 5.97 27.58
C ASN A 185 -13.25 7.22 26.70
N ASP A 186 -12.14 7.80 26.22
CA ASP A 186 -12.19 8.92 25.28
C ASP A 186 -13.03 8.58 24.06
N SER A 187 -13.99 9.46 23.78
CA SER A 187 -14.92 9.31 22.65
C SER A 187 -14.25 9.28 21.29
N LYS A 188 -13.04 9.84 21.18
CA LYS A 188 -12.20 9.82 19.96
C LYS A 188 -11.92 8.39 19.45
N PHE A 189 -11.86 7.42 20.36
CA PHE A 189 -11.60 6.01 20.04
C PHE A 189 -12.85 5.14 20.05
N ASN A 190 -14.05 5.72 20.15
CA ASN A 190 -15.30 4.99 20.26
C ASN A 190 -16.27 5.34 19.13
N ASN A 191 -17.16 4.38 18.83
CA ASN A 191 -18.13 4.49 17.73
C ASN A 191 -17.48 4.78 16.36
N LEU A 192 -16.27 4.28 16.15
CA LEU A 192 -15.58 4.42 14.88
C LEU A 192 -16.30 3.58 13.81
N THR A 193 -17.03 4.24 12.92
CA THR A 193 -17.65 3.59 11.76
C THR A 193 -16.65 3.35 10.63
N GLU A 194 -15.57 4.10 10.65
CA GLU A 194 -14.43 4.01 9.77
C GLU A 194 -13.15 4.04 10.61
N GLN A 195 -12.22 3.16 10.31
CA GLN A 195 -10.90 3.16 10.94
C GLN A 195 -9.87 2.42 10.09
N THR A 196 -8.60 2.66 10.39
CA THR A 196 -7.48 1.81 9.96
C THR A 196 -6.58 1.56 11.16
N MET A 197 -6.15 0.31 11.33
CA MET A 197 -5.11 -0.08 12.28
C MET A 197 -3.91 -0.60 11.52
N GLU A 198 -2.71 -0.16 11.90
CA GLU A 198 -1.46 -0.54 11.27
C GLU A 198 -0.41 -0.93 12.30
N ILE A 199 0.43 -1.88 11.94
CA ILE A 199 1.59 -2.28 12.74
C ILE A 199 2.70 -2.83 11.86
N LEU A 200 3.94 -2.41 12.10
CA LEU A 200 5.14 -3.02 11.55
C LEU A 200 5.68 -4.02 12.58
N PHE A 201 5.79 -5.28 12.20
CA PHE A 201 6.20 -6.33 13.12
C PHE A 201 7.09 -7.37 12.47
N LYS A 202 7.84 -8.09 13.32
CA LYS A 202 8.57 -9.29 12.93
C LYS A 202 8.40 -10.33 14.04
N ALA A 203 7.73 -11.45 13.74
CA ALA A 203 7.58 -12.54 14.68
C ALA A 203 8.86 -13.33 14.81
N THR A 204 9.26 -13.67 16.03
CA THR A 204 10.33 -14.63 16.29
C THR A 204 9.80 -16.06 16.15
N SER A 205 8.62 -16.29 16.70
CA SER A 205 7.92 -17.58 16.59
C SER A 205 6.41 -17.39 16.81
N PHE A 206 5.64 -18.46 16.65
CA PHE A 206 4.20 -18.51 16.88
C PHE A 206 3.88 -19.57 17.92
N PRO A 207 4.28 -19.37 19.20
CA PRO A 207 4.26 -20.43 20.20
C PRO A 207 2.87 -20.75 20.74
N ASN A 208 1.94 -19.83 20.62
CA ASN A 208 0.60 -19.92 21.18
C ASN A 208 -0.44 -20.29 20.11
N THR A 209 -1.56 -20.85 20.51
CA THR A 209 -2.72 -21.03 19.63
C THR A 209 -3.22 -19.66 19.13
N LEU A 210 -3.10 -18.62 19.97
CA LEU A 210 -3.42 -17.23 19.70
C LEU A 210 -2.20 -16.37 20.02
N ASN A 211 -1.74 -15.54 19.07
CA ASN A 211 -0.67 -14.57 19.24
C ASN A 211 -1.22 -13.19 18.88
N THR A 212 -1.32 -12.29 19.84
CA THR A 212 -2.01 -11.01 19.63
C THR A 212 -1.06 -9.94 19.14
N LEU A 213 -1.40 -9.28 18.03
CA LEU A 213 -0.70 -8.08 17.57
C LEU A 213 -1.21 -6.84 18.31
N MET A 214 -2.48 -6.46 18.14
CA MET A 214 -3.06 -5.30 18.82
C MET A 214 -4.58 -5.29 18.76
N GLY A 215 -5.21 -4.59 19.71
CA GLY A 215 -6.65 -4.41 19.74
C GLY A 215 -7.31 -4.79 21.06
N ILE A 216 -8.63 -5.09 21.02
CA ILE A 216 -9.45 -5.42 22.20
C ILE A 216 -10.17 -6.74 21.95
N GLU A 217 -9.92 -7.73 22.80
CA GLU A 217 -10.62 -9.01 22.80
C GLU A 217 -12.15 -8.84 22.90
N GLY A 218 -12.86 -9.52 21.99
CA GLY A 218 -14.33 -9.48 21.92
C GLY A 218 -14.90 -8.18 21.35
N ASN A 219 -14.06 -7.28 20.84
CA ASN A 219 -14.50 -6.07 20.16
C ASN A 219 -13.88 -5.93 18.76
N TYR A 220 -12.57 -5.65 18.68
CA TYR A 220 -11.79 -5.59 17.45
C TYR A 220 -10.33 -5.91 17.75
N LEU A 221 -9.86 -7.03 17.26
CA LEU A 221 -8.56 -7.58 17.59
C LEU A 221 -7.85 -8.11 16.35
N LEU A 222 -6.61 -7.70 16.16
CA LEU A 222 -5.69 -8.28 15.19
C LEU A 222 -4.88 -9.37 15.89
N ARG A 223 -5.12 -10.63 15.57
CA ARG A 223 -4.47 -11.79 16.20
C ARG A 223 -4.03 -12.80 15.15
N LEU A 224 -3.01 -13.56 15.48
CA LEU A 224 -2.51 -14.67 14.68
C LEU A 224 -2.94 -15.98 15.34
N GLY A 225 -3.62 -16.83 14.58
CA GLY A 225 -4.15 -18.11 15.06
C GLY A 225 -5.50 -18.02 15.75
N ASP A 226 -6.12 -19.19 15.89
CA ASP A 226 -7.32 -19.49 16.67
C ASP A 226 -7.56 -21.01 16.63
N ALA A 227 -8.59 -21.52 17.32
CA ALA A 227 -9.05 -22.88 17.15
C ALA A 227 -9.43 -23.15 15.67
N GLY A 228 -8.64 -23.98 14.99
CA GLY A 228 -8.82 -24.28 13.57
C GLY A 228 -8.19 -23.29 12.59
N VAL A 229 -7.51 -22.26 13.07
CA VAL A 229 -6.71 -21.32 12.27
C VAL A 229 -5.24 -21.51 12.62
N PRO A 230 -4.30 -21.66 11.65
CA PRO A 230 -2.88 -21.79 11.92
C PRO A 230 -2.34 -20.65 12.80
N SER A 231 -1.42 -20.97 13.73
CA SER A 231 -0.89 -20.01 14.72
C SER A 231 -0.15 -18.80 14.12
N ASN A 232 0.22 -18.88 12.84
CA ASN A 232 0.88 -17.82 12.07
C ASN A 232 -0.09 -17.08 11.11
N GLN A 233 -1.38 -17.42 11.11
CA GLN A 233 -2.36 -16.85 10.17
C GLN A 233 -3.17 -15.75 10.85
N LEU A 234 -3.23 -14.56 10.23
CA LEU A 234 -4.03 -13.45 10.75
C LEU A 234 -5.51 -13.77 10.75
N GLN A 235 -6.14 -13.43 11.86
CA GLN A 235 -7.58 -13.30 11.99
C GLN A 235 -7.90 -11.89 12.51
N VAL A 236 -8.73 -11.16 11.79
CA VAL A 236 -9.38 -9.94 12.28
C VAL A 236 -10.62 -10.40 13.05
N ALA A 237 -10.52 -10.42 14.37
CA ALA A 237 -11.58 -10.92 15.25
C ALA A 237 -12.45 -9.77 15.75
N THR A 238 -13.76 -9.86 15.53
CA THR A 238 -14.70 -8.84 15.96
C THR A 238 -15.90 -9.46 16.70
N SER A 239 -16.65 -8.63 17.43
CA SER A 239 -17.93 -9.09 18.03
C SER A 239 -19.03 -9.39 17.00
N GLY A 240 -18.82 -9.07 15.72
CA GLY A 240 -19.76 -9.28 14.62
C GLY A 240 -19.34 -10.36 13.63
N GLY A 241 -18.28 -11.11 13.92
CA GLY A 241 -17.68 -12.12 13.06
C GLY A 241 -16.17 -11.96 12.93
N ASN A 242 -15.53 -12.92 12.29
CA ASN A 242 -14.08 -12.96 12.10
C ASN A 242 -13.75 -13.08 10.61
N CYS A 243 -12.71 -12.36 10.16
CA CYS A 243 -12.19 -12.45 8.80
C CYS A 243 -10.79 -13.06 8.82
N THR A 244 -10.53 -14.02 7.95
CA THR A 244 -9.21 -14.65 7.78
C THR A 244 -9.08 -15.27 6.39
N SER A 245 -7.84 -15.49 5.93
CA SER A 245 -7.52 -16.18 4.68
C SER A 245 -6.18 -16.87 4.80
N THR A 246 -5.97 -17.94 4.05
CA THR A 246 -4.65 -18.60 3.94
C THR A 246 -3.58 -17.69 3.35
N ASP A 247 -3.95 -16.64 2.62
CA ASP A 247 -3.04 -15.62 2.08
C ASP A 247 -2.49 -14.68 3.16
N LEU A 248 -2.97 -14.81 4.39
CA LEU A 248 -2.58 -14.03 5.56
C LEU A 248 -1.70 -14.82 6.53
N GLN A 249 -0.93 -15.79 6.03
CA GLN A 249 0.07 -16.52 6.81
C GLN A 249 1.41 -15.79 6.80
N PHE A 250 2.03 -15.66 7.97
CA PHE A 250 3.31 -14.99 8.17
C PHE A 250 4.42 -15.99 8.48
N GLU A 251 5.62 -15.67 8.05
CA GLU A 251 6.83 -16.43 8.39
C GLU A 251 7.55 -15.75 9.58
N SER A 252 8.25 -16.55 10.39
CA SER A 252 9.15 -16.03 11.42
C SER A 252 10.33 -15.28 10.79
N ASP A 253 10.91 -14.37 11.56
CA ASP A 253 12.09 -13.58 11.21
C ASP A 253 11.98 -12.70 9.96
N LYS A 254 10.76 -12.46 9.46
CA LYS A 254 10.48 -11.54 8.37
C LYS A 254 9.70 -10.32 8.86
N TRP A 255 10.04 -9.15 8.33
CA TRP A 255 9.30 -7.93 8.58
C TRP A 255 8.03 -7.87 7.72
N TYR A 256 6.95 -7.48 8.37
CA TYR A 256 5.66 -7.26 7.72
C TYR A 256 5.03 -5.94 8.20
N HIS A 257 4.65 -5.11 7.26
CA HIS A 257 3.69 -4.04 7.52
C HIS A 257 2.28 -4.60 7.31
N LEU A 258 1.48 -4.56 8.34
CA LEU A 258 0.07 -4.94 8.31
C LEU A 258 -0.79 -3.68 8.43
N ALA A 259 -1.71 -3.48 7.48
CA ALA A 259 -2.75 -2.47 7.58
C ALA A 259 -4.13 -3.15 7.45
N VAL A 260 -5.04 -2.82 8.35
CA VAL A 260 -6.42 -3.35 8.34
C VAL A 260 -7.38 -2.18 8.38
N THR A 261 -8.13 -2.01 7.29
CA THR A 261 -9.17 -0.99 7.19
C THR A 261 -10.52 -1.57 7.58
N PHE A 262 -11.35 -0.73 8.18
CA PHE A 262 -12.73 -1.05 8.53
C PHE A 262 -13.64 0.10 8.07
N ASN A 263 -14.69 -0.24 7.32
CA ASN A 263 -15.72 0.68 6.90
C ASN A 263 -17.10 0.05 7.11
N ARG A 264 -17.75 0.37 8.25
CA ARG A 264 -19.12 -0.09 8.58
C ARG A 264 -19.34 -1.59 8.39
N GLY A 265 -18.32 -2.39 8.72
CA GLY A 265 -18.32 -3.84 8.58
C GLY A 265 -17.51 -4.37 7.38
N ALA A 266 -17.27 -3.59 6.34
CA ALA A 266 -16.33 -3.97 5.29
C ALA A 266 -14.91 -3.92 5.84
N ILE A 267 -14.15 -5.00 5.64
CA ILE A 267 -12.76 -5.14 6.11
C ILE A 267 -11.86 -5.43 4.91
N LYS A 268 -10.77 -4.68 4.80
CA LYS A 268 -9.68 -5.01 3.89
C LYS A 268 -8.39 -5.17 4.67
N VAL A 269 -7.59 -6.14 4.28
CA VAL A 269 -6.28 -6.41 4.89
C VAL A 269 -5.21 -6.26 3.84
N TYR A 270 -4.21 -5.46 4.16
CA TYR A 270 -3.02 -5.22 3.34
C TYR A 270 -1.77 -5.74 4.07
N VAL A 271 -0.95 -6.48 3.35
CA VAL A 271 0.36 -6.94 3.83
C VAL A 271 1.42 -6.37 2.90
N ASN A 272 2.36 -5.61 3.46
CA ASN A 272 3.39 -4.90 2.70
C ASN A 272 2.78 -4.11 1.50
N GLY A 273 1.70 -3.37 1.76
CA GLY A 273 0.99 -2.56 0.78
C GLY A 273 0.07 -3.32 -0.19
N VAL A 274 0.10 -4.65 -0.19
CA VAL A 274 -0.72 -5.47 -1.11
C VAL A 274 -1.99 -5.92 -0.43
N GLU A 275 -3.16 -5.63 -1.03
CA GLU A 275 -4.44 -6.15 -0.56
C GLU A 275 -4.47 -7.68 -0.64
N LYS A 276 -4.65 -8.35 0.49
CA LYS A 276 -4.69 -9.81 0.63
C LYS A 276 -6.06 -10.36 0.98
N LEU A 277 -6.94 -9.53 1.53
CA LEU A 277 -8.29 -9.91 1.90
C LEU A 277 -9.24 -8.73 1.74
N SER A 278 -10.42 -9.00 1.19
CA SER A 278 -11.59 -8.13 1.24
C SER A 278 -12.79 -8.97 1.69
N ASP A 279 -13.36 -8.63 2.84
CA ASP A 279 -14.42 -9.41 3.50
C ASP A 279 -15.34 -8.47 4.30
N SER A 280 -16.30 -9.00 5.01
CA SER A 280 -17.21 -8.21 5.83
C SER A 280 -17.68 -8.94 7.08
N VAL A 281 -18.01 -8.16 8.11
CA VAL A 281 -18.60 -8.61 9.36
C VAL A 281 -19.90 -7.85 9.62
N SER A 282 -20.73 -8.35 10.52
CA SER A 282 -22.01 -7.71 10.89
C SER A 282 -21.82 -6.47 11.79
N LYS A 283 -20.62 -6.25 12.32
CA LYS A 283 -20.30 -5.10 13.18
C LYS A 283 -20.21 -3.81 12.34
N THR A 284 -20.87 -2.74 12.76
CA THR A 284 -20.93 -1.48 12.00
C THR A 284 -20.08 -0.34 12.61
N SER A 285 -19.59 -0.53 13.84
CA SER A 285 -18.69 0.42 14.49
C SER A 285 -17.76 -0.29 15.47
N VAL A 286 -16.62 0.32 15.77
CA VAL A 286 -15.58 -0.21 16.64
C VAL A 286 -15.40 0.73 17.84
N ASN A 287 -15.18 0.17 19.05
CA ASN A 287 -14.85 0.87 20.26
C ASN A 287 -13.48 0.41 20.76
N LEU A 288 -12.48 1.28 20.70
CA LEU A 288 -11.11 1.01 21.13
C LEU A 288 -10.76 1.71 22.43
N GLY A 289 -11.59 2.68 22.86
CA GLY A 289 -11.29 3.60 23.96
C GLY A 289 -11.56 3.06 25.37
N ALA A 290 -11.82 1.76 25.54
CA ALA A 290 -12.11 1.19 26.84
C ALA A 290 -11.00 1.51 27.84
N LYS A 291 -11.41 1.95 29.06
CA LYS A 291 -10.47 2.24 30.15
C LYS A 291 -9.63 1.00 30.47
N HIS A 292 -8.34 1.24 30.67
CA HIS A 292 -7.42 0.19 31.08
C HIS A 292 -7.81 -0.34 32.47
N THR A 293 -7.75 -1.67 32.63
CA THR A 293 -7.89 -2.36 33.92
C THR A 293 -6.77 -3.38 34.05
N ASN A 294 -6.20 -3.47 35.28
CA ASN A 294 -5.12 -4.41 35.58
C ASN A 294 -5.62 -5.83 35.90
N GLU A 295 -6.82 -6.18 35.48
CA GLU A 295 -7.36 -7.52 35.71
C GLU A 295 -6.59 -8.54 34.89
N GLU A 296 -5.91 -9.47 35.56
CA GLU A 296 -5.42 -10.69 34.92
C GLU A 296 -6.61 -11.55 34.49
N ASN A 297 -6.56 -12.08 33.28
CA ASN A 297 -7.62 -12.94 32.72
C ASN A 297 -8.98 -12.25 32.66
N GLY A 298 -9.14 -11.31 31.75
CA GLY A 298 -10.43 -10.70 31.46
C GLY A 298 -10.41 -9.22 31.11
N SER A 299 -9.25 -8.55 31.20
CA SER A 299 -9.13 -7.15 30.82
C SER A 299 -9.44 -6.94 29.33
N ARG A 300 -10.55 -6.28 29.06
CA ARG A 300 -11.01 -5.97 27.70
C ARG A 300 -10.76 -4.51 27.37
N CYS A 301 -9.49 -4.09 27.48
CA CYS A 301 -8.99 -2.81 27.03
C CYS A 301 -8.03 -3.00 25.85
N PHE A 302 -7.54 -1.91 25.28
CA PHE A 302 -6.62 -1.95 24.16
C PHE A 302 -5.23 -2.40 24.60
N TRP A 303 -4.66 -3.34 23.87
CA TRP A 303 -3.32 -3.86 24.08
C TRP A 303 -2.53 -3.93 22.79
N VAL A 304 -1.22 -3.85 22.91
CA VAL A 304 -0.24 -4.25 21.90
C VAL A 304 0.56 -5.43 22.46
N GLY A 305 0.67 -6.50 21.69
CA GLY A 305 1.40 -7.71 22.05
C GLY A 305 0.68 -8.66 23.01
N TYR A 306 -0.56 -8.38 23.38
CA TYR A 306 -1.32 -9.16 24.37
C TYR A 306 -2.84 -9.01 24.15
N ALA A 307 -3.61 -9.98 24.62
CA ALA A 307 -5.05 -9.84 24.83
C ALA A 307 -5.56 -10.85 25.84
N TYR A 308 -6.29 -10.43 26.84
CA TYR A 308 -7.13 -11.24 27.72
C TYR A 308 -6.41 -12.20 28.67
N SER A 309 -5.42 -13.00 28.22
CA SER A 309 -4.73 -14.02 29.06
C SER A 309 -3.29 -14.21 28.64
N SER A 310 -2.48 -14.77 29.55
CA SER A 310 -1.02 -14.93 29.39
C SER A 310 -0.60 -15.95 28.30
N ASP A 311 -1.53 -16.74 27.80
CA ASP A 311 -1.33 -17.66 26.67
C ASP A 311 -1.54 -17.01 25.30
N ARG A 312 -1.66 -15.66 25.24
CA ARG A 312 -1.95 -14.90 24.01
C ARG A 312 -0.91 -13.81 23.70
N TYR A 313 0.26 -13.88 24.37
CA TYR A 313 1.34 -12.97 24.04
C TYR A 313 1.82 -13.15 22.61
N PHE A 314 2.16 -12.04 21.97
CA PHE A 314 2.94 -12.06 20.73
C PHE A 314 4.40 -12.32 21.05
N ASP A 315 5.07 -13.12 20.22
CA ASP A 315 6.50 -13.42 20.34
C ASP A 315 7.28 -12.77 19.19
N GLY A 316 7.87 -11.61 19.44
CA GLY A 316 8.57 -10.87 18.41
C GLY A 316 8.84 -9.40 18.74
N VAL A 317 9.17 -8.64 17.72
CA VAL A 317 9.44 -7.21 17.79
C VAL A 317 8.34 -6.43 17.08
N VAL A 318 8.06 -5.22 17.58
CA VAL A 318 7.03 -4.32 17.04
C VAL A 318 7.60 -2.91 16.82
N SER A 319 7.02 -2.23 15.84
CA SER A 319 7.29 -0.83 15.52
C SER A 319 6.09 -0.22 14.82
N GLU A 320 6.05 1.11 14.67
CA GLU A 320 5.11 1.85 13.82
C GLU A 320 3.63 1.45 14.01
N ALA A 321 3.18 1.23 15.25
CA ALA A 321 1.78 0.95 15.52
C ALA A 321 0.93 2.22 15.46
N ARG A 322 -0.18 2.19 14.69
CA ARG A 322 -1.01 3.35 14.40
C ARG A 322 -2.50 3.03 14.44
N ILE A 323 -3.29 4.03 14.80
CA ILE A 323 -4.75 4.01 14.72
C ILE A 323 -5.22 5.28 14.01
N TRP A 324 -6.02 5.10 12.99
CA TRP A 324 -6.68 6.15 12.23
C TRP A 324 -8.20 6.08 12.43
N ASN A 325 -8.87 7.22 12.51
CA ASN A 325 -10.34 7.29 12.55
C ASN A 325 -10.96 7.44 11.16
N ARG A 326 -10.25 7.02 10.13
CA ARG A 326 -10.67 6.96 8.73
C ARG A 326 -10.15 5.72 8.04
N VAL A 327 -10.72 5.42 6.88
CA VAL A 327 -10.17 4.42 5.96
C VAL A 327 -9.01 5.04 5.18
N LEU A 328 -7.82 4.46 5.27
CA LEU A 328 -6.72 4.79 4.37
C LEU A 328 -6.97 4.19 2.99
N THR A 329 -6.58 4.92 1.94
CA THR A 329 -6.63 4.41 0.58
C THR A 329 -5.52 3.41 0.30
N ALA A 330 -5.65 2.61 -0.74
CA ALA A 330 -4.60 1.68 -1.16
C ALA A 330 -3.31 2.42 -1.53
N GLU A 331 -3.42 3.58 -2.17
CA GLU A 331 -2.30 4.42 -2.57
C GLU A 331 -1.53 4.96 -1.35
N GLU A 332 -2.24 5.38 -0.30
CA GLU A 332 -1.61 5.83 0.95
C GLU A 332 -0.85 4.67 1.60
N ILE A 333 -1.47 3.49 1.71
CA ILE A 333 -0.85 2.31 2.33
C ILE A 333 0.34 1.79 1.49
N GLN A 334 0.30 1.93 0.17
CA GLN A 334 1.35 1.48 -0.75
C GLN A 334 2.53 2.44 -0.87
N SER A 335 2.39 3.66 -0.38
CA SER A 335 3.48 4.64 -0.40
C SER A 335 4.72 4.07 0.32
N ALA A 336 5.86 4.16 -0.32
CA ALA A 336 7.06 3.41 0.08
C ALA A 336 7.57 3.76 1.49
N ASN A 337 7.43 5.01 1.93
CA ASN A 337 7.78 5.42 3.29
C ASN A 337 6.70 5.12 4.33
N HIS A 338 5.47 4.85 3.91
CA HIS A 338 4.33 4.68 4.81
C HIS A 338 4.54 3.59 5.86
N PHE A 339 5.27 2.53 5.51
CA PHE A 339 5.56 1.43 6.45
C PHE A 339 6.44 1.86 7.62
N TYR A 340 7.27 2.87 7.43
CA TYR A 340 8.34 3.25 8.34
C TYR A 340 8.12 4.60 9.01
N THR A 341 7.25 5.43 8.48
CA THR A 341 6.89 6.73 9.06
C THR A 341 5.64 7.31 8.42
N VAL A 342 4.94 8.14 9.18
CA VAL A 342 3.90 9.06 8.70
C VAL A 342 4.07 10.39 9.42
N GLU A 343 3.51 11.47 8.87
CA GLU A 343 3.52 12.76 9.56
C GLU A 343 2.62 12.71 10.80
N PRO A 344 3.12 13.16 11.96
CA PRO A 344 2.39 13.10 13.24
C PRO A 344 1.04 13.80 13.27
N ASP A 345 0.85 14.81 12.43
CA ASP A 345 -0.36 15.62 12.30
C ASP A 345 -1.23 15.23 11.11
N SER A 346 -0.97 14.06 10.51
CA SER A 346 -1.77 13.55 9.40
C SER A 346 -3.25 13.48 9.74
N GLU A 347 -4.10 13.86 8.80
CA GLU A 347 -5.54 13.84 8.98
C GLU A 347 -6.06 12.45 9.37
N GLY A 348 -6.78 12.39 10.48
CA GLY A 348 -7.37 11.15 10.99
C GLY A 348 -6.42 10.25 11.78
N LEU A 349 -5.15 10.60 11.95
CA LEU A 349 -4.22 9.86 12.81
C LEU A 349 -4.54 10.19 14.28
N ILE A 350 -5.04 9.18 15.02
CA ILE A 350 -5.48 9.35 16.41
C ILE A 350 -4.61 8.64 17.44
N ALA A 351 -3.68 7.80 17.02
CA ALA A 351 -2.60 7.25 17.84
C ALA A 351 -1.44 6.81 16.96
N TYR A 352 -0.21 7.04 17.41
CA TYR A 352 1.00 6.69 16.67
C TYR A 352 2.18 6.39 17.61
N TRP A 353 2.55 5.14 17.75
CA TRP A 353 3.64 4.67 18.59
C TRP A 353 4.76 4.08 17.73
N LYS A 354 5.95 4.68 17.79
CA LYS A 354 7.11 4.25 16.99
C LYS A 354 7.87 3.09 17.61
N PHE A 355 7.80 2.92 18.93
CA PHE A 355 8.57 1.92 19.67
C PHE A 355 10.09 2.01 19.40
N ASN A 356 10.62 3.23 19.41
CA ASN A 356 12.02 3.53 19.06
C ASN A 356 12.79 4.25 20.19
N GLU A 357 12.28 4.20 21.42
CA GLU A 357 12.85 4.91 22.57
C GLU A 357 14.21 4.37 23.02
N GLY A 358 14.48 3.08 22.78
CA GLY A 358 15.76 2.45 23.08
C GLY A 358 16.01 2.15 24.57
N SER A 359 15.14 2.61 25.49
CA SER A 359 15.18 2.33 26.92
C SER A 359 13.87 2.72 27.58
N GLY A 360 13.62 2.19 28.79
CA GLY A 360 12.42 2.52 29.58
C GLY A 360 11.18 1.75 29.19
N THR A 361 10.08 2.06 29.86
CA THR A 361 8.80 1.33 29.78
C THR A 361 7.67 2.18 29.20
N VAL A 362 7.98 3.20 28.43
CA VAL A 362 7.00 4.08 27.78
C VAL A 362 7.28 4.10 26.28
N ALA A 363 6.28 3.79 25.47
CA ALA A 363 6.31 4.10 24.03
C ALA A 363 5.46 5.34 23.78
N LYS A 364 6.10 6.39 23.28
CA LYS A 364 5.50 7.71 23.12
C LYS A 364 4.47 7.74 21.98
N ASP A 365 3.34 8.41 22.23
CA ASP A 365 2.38 8.74 21.18
C ASP A 365 2.84 9.99 20.42
N TYR A 366 3.19 9.82 19.17
CA TYR A 366 3.60 10.89 18.25
C TYR A 366 2.43 11.61 17.60
N SER A 367 1.19 11.08 17.72
CA SER A 367 0.00 11.77 17.22
C SER A 367 -0.35 13.00 18.05
N THR A 368 -1.31 13.77 17.59
CA THR A 368 -1.81 14.94 18.34
C THR A 368 -2.66 14.57 19.57
N SER A 369 -2.91 13.28 19.82
CA SER A 369 -3.75 12.81 20.92
C SER A 369 -3.01 12.66 22.24
N GLY A 370 -1.71 12.28 22.21
CA GLY A 370 -0.84 12.23 23.38
C GLY A 370 -1.12 11.05 24.33
N TYR A 371 -1.58 9.91 23.82
CA TYR A 371 -1.81 8.69 24.61
C TYR A 371 -0.60 7.76 24.54
N ASP A 372 0.41 8.04 25.36
CA ASP A 372 1.58 7.17 25.46
C ASP A 372 1.19 5.75 25.90
N LEU A 373 1.92 4.75 25.41
CA LEU A 373 1.80 3.37 25.88
C LEU A 373 2.65 3.15 27.12
N THR A 374 2.06 2.53 28.12
CA THR A 374 2.81 1.91 29.22
C THR A 374 3.18 0.48 28.79
N ILE A 375 4.46 0.16 28.78
CA ILE A 375 4.98 -1.21 28.61
C ILE A 375 5.13 -1.80 30.01
N GLU A 376 4.55 -2.97 30.25
CA GLU A 376 4.42 -3.51 31.60
C GLU A 376 5.78 -3.78 32.28
N ASN A 377 6.72 -4.37 31.54
CA ASN A 377 8.07 -4.65 32.00
C ASN A 377 9.08 -3.99 31.08
N GLU A 378 10.30 -3.69 31.57
CA GLU A 378 11.39 -3.20 30.73
C GLU A 378 11.61 -4.14 29.54
N PRO A 379 11.38 -3.69 28.30
CA PRO A 379 11.55 -4.53 27.13
C PRO A 379 13.03 -4.63 26.72
N ASN A 380 13.36 -5.65 25.95
CA ASN A 380 14.63 -5.66 25.23
C ASN A 380 14.50 -4.80 23.97
N TRP A 381 15.19 -3.66 23.96
CA TRP A 381 15.29 -2.80 22.79
C TRP A 381 16.32 -3.37 21.81
N VAL A 382 15.89 -3.63 20.58
CA VAL A 382 16.68 -4.31 19.56
C VAL A 382 17.14 -3.32 18.51
N SER A 383 18.45 -3.27 18.26
CA SER A 383 19.00 -2.49 17.15
C SER A 383 18.66 -3.14 15.81
N VAL A 384 18.18 -2.33 14.88
CA VAL A 384 17.80 -2.73 13.51
C VAL A 384 18.26 -1.68 12.51
N SER A 385 18.12 -1.98 11.25
CA SER A 385 18.27 -0.99 10.16
C SER A 385 17.14 -1.23 9.15
N LEU A 386 16.11 -0.38 9.19
CA LEU A 386 14.97 -0.47 8.29
C LEU A 386 14.85 0.81 7.45
N PRO A 387 14.39 0.69 6.19
CA PRO A 387 14.08 -0.54 5.44
C PRO A 387 15.30 -1.45 5.25
N GLN A 388 15.05 -2.76 4.99
CA GLN A 388 16.06 -3.75 4.66
C GLN A 388 16.13 -3.95 3.16
#